data_16678f9085ca563ea7de678918ab2316
#
_entry.id   16678f9085ca563ea7de678918ab2316
#
_cell.length_a   1.000
_cell.length_b   1.000
_cell.length_c   1.000
_cell.angle_alpha   90.00
_cell.angle_beta   90.00
_cell.angle_gamma   90.00
#
_symmetry.space_group_name_H-M   'P 1'
#
loop_
_entity.id
_entity.type
_entity.pdbx_description
1 polymer ?
#
loop_
_entity_poly.entity_id
_entity_poly.type
_entity_poly.pdbx_seq_one_letter_code
_entity_poly.pdbx_strand_id
1 'polypeptide(L)'
;MITKGMYRNPKLLKFAKDIDTCHGCGKYRPNEIVAAHSNSLSHGKGTRIKAHDCFIAYLCHECHTYVDSDSKATRQEKFDFWRSSHDITILWLFMNKIKI
;
A
#
# COMPACT_ATOMS: atom_id res chain seq x y z
N MET A 1 -8.57 20.87 -2.54
CA MET A 1 -9.35 20.21 -1.47
C MET A 1 -8.50 20.08 -0.21
N ILE A 2 -9.09 20.35 0.90
CA ILE A 2 -8.38 20.35 2.17
C ILE A 2 -8.88 19.20 3.04
N THR A 3 -7.95 18.37 3.49
CA THR A 3 -8.27 17.30 4.42
C THR A 3 -7.86 17.73 5.82
N LYS A 4 -8.77 17.62 6.74
CA LYS A 4 -8.47 17.91 8.13
C LYS A 4 -8.10 16.61 8.84
N GLY A 5 -6.89 16.53 9.36
CA GLY A 5 -6.41 15.36 10.04
C GLY A 5 -6.09 14.22 9.07
N MET A 6 -5.76 13.08 9.63
CA MET A 6 -5.33 11.92 8.88
C MET A 6 -6.41 10.84 8.93
N TYR A 7 -6.70 10.25 7.78
CA TYR A 7 -7.60 9.11 7.74
C TYR A 7 -6.86 7.88 8.25
N ARG A 8 -7.38 7.28 9.30
CA ARG A 8 -6.83 6.04 9.86
C ARG A 8 -7.93 5.00 9.95
N ASN A 9 -7.66 3.82 9.43
CA ASN A 9 -8.60 2.71 9.45
C ASN A 9 -7.86 1.41 9.70
N PRO A 10 -7.74 0.99 10.97
CA PRO A 10 -6.99 -0.24 11.31
C PRO A 10 -7.53 -1.49 10.61
N LYS A 11 -8.82 -1.54 10.30
CA LYS A 11 -9.39 -2.68 9.56
C LYS A 11 -8.76 -2.85 8.20
N LEU A 12 -8.55 -1.74 7.48
CA LEU A 12 -7.91 -1.79 6.17
C LEU A 12 -6.52 -2.41 6.25
N LEU A 13 -5.76 -2.04 7.28
CA LEU A 13 -4.41 -2.56 7.44
C LEU A 13 -4.44 -4.04 7.80
N LYS A 14 -5.40 -4.45 8.60
CA LYS A 14 -5.52 -5.84 9.05
C LYS A 14 -5.93 -6.79 7.94
N PHE A 15 -6.61 -6.32 6.91
CA PHE A 15 -6.99 -7.17 5.77
C PHE A 15 -5.78 -7.76 5.06
N ALA A 16 -4.59 -7.19 5.24
CA ALA A 16 -3.36 -7.76 4.68
C ALA A 16 -3.18 -9.21 5.11
N LYS A 17 -3.66 -9.58 6.30
CA LYS A 17 -3.55 -10.95 6.81
C LYS A 17 -4.41 -11.94 6.02
N ASP A 18 -5.40 -11.47 5.29
CA ASP A 18 -6.26 -12.30 4.46
C ASP A 18 -5.68 -12.54 3.07
N ILE A 19 -4.53 -11.93 2.78
CA ILE A 19 -3.90 -11.96 1.46
C ILE A 19 -2.69 -12.87 1.49
N ASP A 20 -2.64 -13.82 0.56
CA ASP A 20 -1.51 -14.74 0.43
C ASP A 20 -0.64 -14.42 -0.78
N THR A 21 -1.18 -13.68 -1.73
CA THR A 21 -0.48 -13.35 -2.97
C THR A 21 -0.22 -11.85 -3.04
N CYS A 22 1.03 -11.49 -3.25
CA CYS A 22 1.44 -10.08 -3.31
C CYS A 22 0.76 -9.37 -4.48
N HIS A 23 0.17 -8.22 -4.23
CA HIS A 23 -0.48 -7.42 -5.27
C HIS A 23 0.52 -6.72 -6.20
N GLY A 24 1.80 -6.71 -5.82
CA GLY A 24 2.85 -6.14 -6.64
C GLY A 24 3.48 -7.14 -7.59
N CYS A 25 4.16 -8.16 -7.04
CA CYS A 25 4.87 -9.14 -7.86
C CYS A 25 4.05 -10.37 -8.23
N GLY A 26 2.89 -10.56 -7.62
CA GLY A 26 2.02 -11.70 -7.91
C GLY A 26 2.47 -13.03 -7.34
N LYS A 27 3.52 -13.03 -6.52
CA LYS A 27 4.02 -14.26 -5.92
C LYS A 27 3.22 -14.67 -4.70
N TYR A 28 3.08 -15.96 -4.49
CA TYR A 28 2.47 -16.51 -3.29
C TYR A 28 3.43 -16.33 -2.12
N ARG A 29 3.04 -15.55 -1.14
CA ARG A 29 3.88 -15.19 0.02
C ARG A 29 3.03 -15.18 1.29
N PRO A 30 2.54 -16.33 1.74
CA PRO A 30 1.69 -16.38 2.92
C PRO A 30 2.41 -15.84 4.15
N ASN A 31 1.68 -15.12 4.97
CA ASN A 31 2.18 -14.50 6.21
C ASN A 31 3.21 -13.40 6.02
N GLU A 32 3.46 -12.96 4.77
CA GLU A 32 4.41 -11.88 4.51
C GLU A 32 3.77 -10.61 3.98
N ILE A 33 2.47 -10.62 3.74
CA ILE A 33 1.80 -9.48 3.13
C ILE A 33 1.52 -8.41 4.17
N VAL A 34 1.90 -7.18 3.85
CA VAL A 34 1.65 -6.02 4.72
C VAL A 34 1.01 -4.91 3.90
N ALA A 35 0.37 -3.97 4.59
CA ALA A 35 -0.22 -2.80 3.96
C ALA A 35 0.89 -1.75 3.81
N ALA A 36 1.36 -1.56 2.58
CA ALA A 36 2.42 -0.60 2.27
C ALA A 36 1.81 0.75 1.89
N HIS A 37 2.03 1.76 2.72
CA HIS A 37 1.52 3.10 2.47
C HIS A 37 2.25 3.78 1.32
N SER A 38 1.54 4.67 0.64
CA SER A 38 2.14 5.54 -0.37
C SER A 38 3.22 6.43 0.24
N ASN A 39 4.24 6.74 -0.56
CA ASN A 39 5.27 7.71 -0.18
C ASN A 39 5.05 9.07 -0.85
N SER A 40 3.89 9.27 -1.46
CA SER A 40 3.57 10.52 -2.15
C SER A 40 3.03 11.57 -1.19
N LEU A 41 3.53 12.80 -1.31
CA LEU A 41 3.02 13.92 -0.52
C LEU A 41 1.55 14.19 -0.81
N SER A 42 1.12 13.97 -2.05
CA SER A 42 -0.28 14.17 -2.42
C SER A 42 -1.23 13.20 -1.73
N HIS A 43 -0.69 12.11 -1.16
CA HIS A 43 -1.47 11.12 -0.42
C HIS A 43 -1.38 11.33 1.10
N GLY A 44 -0.85 12.47 1.53
CA GLY A 44 -0.75 12.80 2.93
C GLY A 44 0.56 12.42 3.60
N LYS A 45 1.52 11.87 2.85
CA LYS A 45 2.82 11.51 3.41
C LYS A 45 3.58 12.76 3.83
N GLY A 46 4.15 12.74 5.02
CA GLY A 46 4.99 13.81 5.52
C GLY A 46 6.16 13.25 6.31
N THR A 47 6.99 14.12 6.86
CA THR A 47 8.10 13.69 7.70
C THR A 47 7.53 12.99 8.94
N ARG A 48 7.87 11.70 9.11
CA ARG A 48 7.37 10.86 10.21
C ARG A 48 5.85 10.71 10.23
N ILE A 49 5.19 11.05 9.11
CA ILE A 49 3.74 10.92 8.99
C ILE A 49 3.45 9.99 7.81
N LYS A 50 2.74 8.91 8.07
CA LYS A 50 2.31 7.99 7.02
C LYS A 50 1.21 8.64 6.20
N ALA A 51 1.10 8.27 4.93
CA ALA A 51 -0.03 8.66 4.09
C ALA A 51 -1.33 8.17 4.73
N HIS A 52 -2.45 8.68 4.24
CA HIS A 52 -3.78 8.22 4.69
C HIS A 52 -3.90 6.71 4.49
N ASP A 53 -4.59 6.05 5.39
CA ASP A 53 -4.71 4.58 5.35
C ASP A 53 -5.43 4.03 4.12
N CYS A 54 -6.12 4.85 3.37
CA CYS A 54 -6.73 4.41 2.12
C CYS A 54 -5.74 4.34 0.96
N PHE A 55 -4.55 4.92 1.12
CA PHE A 55 -3.50 4.88 0.10
C PHE A 55 -2.48 3.82 0.45
N ILE A 56 -2.89 2.56 0.32
CA ILE A 56 -2.07 1.40 0.64
C ILE A 56 -2.08 0.40 -0.51
N ALA A 57 -1.07 -0.47 -0.54
CA ALA A 57 -1.00 -1.62 -1.42
C ALA A 57 -0.58 -2.80 -0.58
N TYR A 58 -1.21 -3.97 -0.79
CA TYR A 58 -0.86 -5.17 -0.04
C TYR A 58 0.32 -5.85 -0.72
N LEU A 59 1.51 -5.67 -0.13
CA LEU A 59 2.77 -6.12 -0.72
C LEU A 59 3.51 -7.09 0.18
N CYS A 60 4.26 -8.00 -0.45
CA CYS A 60 5.16 -8.86 0.29
C CYS A 60 6.36 -8.05 0.78
N HIS A 61 7.16 -8.65 1.64
CA HIS A 61 8.32 -7.97 2.24
C HIS A 61 9.27 -7.40 1.17
N GLU A 62 9.59 -8.18 0.14
CA GLU A 62 10.49 -7.73 -0.92
C GLU A 62 9.97 -6.50 -1.65
N CYS A 63 8.68 -6.52 -2.02
CA CYS A 63 8.08 -5.40 -2.74
C CYS A 63 7.95 -4.17 -1.85
N HIS A 64 7.63 -4.37 -0.56
CA HIS A 64 7.57 -3.28 0.40
C HIS A 64 8.93 -2.60 0.54
N THR A 65 9.99 -3.41 0.66
CA THR A 65 11.36 -2.90 0.73
C THR A 65 11.75 -2.16 -0.53
N TYR A 66 11.36 -2.68 -1.69
CA TYR A 66 11.64 -2.00 -2.96
C TYR A 66 11.03 -0.60 -2.98
N VAL A 67 9.77 -0.48 -2.59
CA VAL A 67 9.07 0.82 -2.59
C VAL A 67 9.70 1.80 -1.60
N ASP A 68 10.09 1.32 -0.42
CA ASP A 68 10.55 2.21 0.65
C ASP A 68 12.04 2.53 0.59
N SER A 69 12.88 1.60 0.19
CA SER A 69 14.31 1.75 0.41
C SER A 69 15.23 1.40 -0.75
N ASP A 70 14.71 0.96 -1.89
CA ASP A 70 15.60 0.61 -3.00
C ASP A 70 16.30 1.86 -3.53
N SER A 71 17.65 1.86 -3.46
CA SER A 71 18.46 3.00 -3.87
C SER A 71 18.75 3.01 -5.37
N LYS A 72 18.50 1.90 -6.06
CA LYS A 72 18.78 1.79 -7.50
C LYS A 72 17.61 2.26 -8.36
N ALA A 73 16.40 2.20 -7.82
CA ALA A 73 15.22 2.65 -8.55
C ALA A 73 14.97 4.13 -8.29
N THR A 74 14.44 4.83 -9.29
CA THR A 74 14.06 6.23 -9.14
C THR A 74 12.79 6.31 -8.29
N ARG A 75 12.53 7.51 -7.76
CA ARG A 75 11.31 7.76 -7.02
C ARG A 75 10.08 7.48 -7.90
N GLN A 76 10.15 7.88 -9.17
CA GLN A 76 9.04 7.67 -10.09
C GLN A 76 8.80 6.19 -10.36
N GLU A 77 9.86 5.41 -10.56
CA GLU A 77 9.74 3.97 -10.78
C GLU A 77 9.08 3.28 -9.60
N LYS A 78 9.50 3.65 -8.39
CA LYS A 78 8.93 3.08 -7.16
C LYS A 78 7.47 3.48 -6.99
N PHE A 79 7.14 4.71 -7.31
CA PHE A 79 5.75 5.17 -7.21
C PHE A 79 4.86 4.47 -8.24
N ASP A 80 5.34 4.31 -9.47
CA ASP A 80 4.57 3.64 -10.52
C ASP A 80 4.27 2.19 -10.14
N PHE A 81 5.26 1.51 -9.58
CA PHE A 81 5.10 0.14 -9.11
C PHE A 81 4.07 0.09 -7.96
N TRP A 82 4.22 0.98 -6.98
CA TRP A 82 3.27 1.05 -5.87
C TRP A 82 1.86 1.36 -6.38
N ARG A 83 1.74 2.30 -7.30
CA ARG A 83 0.42 2.72 -7.81
C ARG A 83 -0.31 1.59 -8.51
N SER A 84 0.38 0.83 -9.36
CA SER A 84 -0.26 -0.30 -10.03
C SER A 84 -0.67 -1.37 -9.02
N SER A 85 0.14 -1.58 -7.98
CA SER A 85 -0.18 -2.50 -6.91
C SER A 85 -1.38 -2.03 -6.09
N HIS A 86 -1.44 -0.73 -5.84
CA HIS A 86 -2.56 -0.11 -5.13
C HIS A 86 -3.87 -0.30 -5.89
N ASP A 87 -3.83 -0.17 -7.22
CA ASP A 87 -5.03 -0.37 -8.05
C ASP A 87 -5.58 -1.77 -7.87
N ILE A 88 -4.70 -2.78 -7.81
CA ILE A 88 -5.10 -4.16 -7.58
C ILE A 88 -5.68 -4.33 -6.17
N THR A 89 -5.06 -3.67 -5.18
CA THR A 89 -5.55 -3.69 -3.80
C THR A 89 -6.96 -3.11 -3.71
N ILE A 90 -7.20 -1.98 -4.36
CA ILE A 90 -8.52 -1.35 -4.37
C ILE A 90 -9.55 -2.28 -5.00
N LEU A 91 -9.20 -2.88 -6.13
CA LEU A 91 -10.09 -3.84 -6.79
C LEU A 91 -10.42 -5.01 -5.85
N TRP A 92 -9.40 -5.56 -5.20
CA TRP A 92 -9.59 -6.67 -4.26
C TRP A 92 -10.53 -6.27 -3.11
N LEU A 93 -10.34 -5.06 -2.57
CA LEU A 93 -11.18 -4.57 -1.47
C LEU A 93 -12.64 -4.45 -1.90
N PHE A 94 -12.89 -3.87 -3.07
CA PHE A 94 -14.25 -3.74 -3.57
C PHE A 94 -14.91 -5.08 -3.86
N MET A 95 -14.12 -6.07 -4.29
CA MET A 95 -14.66 -7.40 -4.57
C MET A 95 -14.90 -8.23 -3.32
N ASN A 96 -14.16 -7.99 -2.25
CA ASN A 96 -14.17 -8.86 -1.07
C ASN A 96 -14.54 -8.19 0.24
N LYS A 97 -14.23 -6.90 0.41
CA LYS A 97 -14.37 -6.21 1.69
C LYS A 97 -15.01 -4.84 1.54
N ILE A 98 -16.15 -4.81 0.87
CA ILE A 98 -16.78 -3.54 0.49
C ILE A 98 -17.16 -2.64 1.68
N LYS A 99 -17.40 -3.23 2.86
CA LYS A 99 -17.74 -2.45 4.06
C LYS A 99 -16.51 -2.24 4.92
N ILE A 100 -15.92 -1.09 4.79
CA ILE A 100 -14.73 -0.72 5.55
C ILE A 100 -14.90 0.62 6.24
#